data_5a931de177e291ea92b36b52f7fde18f
#
_entry.id   5a931de177e291ea92b36b52f7fde18f
#
_cell.length_a   1.000
_cell.length_b   1.000
_cell.length_c   1.000
_cell.angle_alpha   90.00
_cell.angle_beta   90.00
_cell.angle_gamma   90.00
#
_symmetry.space_group_name_H-M   'P 1'
#
loop_
_entity.id
_entity.type
_entity.pdbx_description
1 polymer ?
#
loop_
_entity_poly.entity_id
_entity_poly.type
_entity_poly.pdbx_seq_one_letter_code
_entity_poly.pdbx_strand_id
1 'polypeptide(L)'
;PSRPNTNASCRPESLGLIPALVFLFVTIHEQLLLTEAKDKLVEYNAALLAICLSILLGFIDDVIELRWRDKVIVTLLASYPLLVAYKGLTSIIVPSILQGYVGSAFLDLSYLYYAWMAVFVIWCPNSINIYAGINGLEVGQCIIIGAFILIHNIIVSAVTSNLLLVFL
;
A
#
# COMPACT_ATOMS: atom_id res chain seq x y z
N PRO A 1 18.68 31.69 -30.58
CA PRO A 1 17.70 31.91 -29.54
C PRO A 1 16.38 31.26 -29.97
N SER A 2 16.17 30.00 -29.48
CA SER A 2 14.92 29.26 -29.70
C SER A 2 13.82 29.91 -28.85
N ARG A 3 12.71 30.27 -29.50
CA ARG A 3 11.52 30.78 -28.83
C ARG A 3 11.02 29.73 -27.81
N PRO A 4 10.66 30.14 -26.59
CA PRO A 4 10.06 29.21 -25.64
C PRO A 4 8.72 28.74 -26.23
N ASN A 5 8.52 27.43 -26.24
CA ASN A 5 7.33 26.78 -26.77
C ASN A 5 6.15 27.12 -25.84
N THR A 6 5.34 28.15 -26.25
CA THR A 6 4.21 28.69 -25.48
C THR A 6 3.00 27.75 -25.42
N ASN A 7 3.13 26.50 -25.90
CA ASN A 7 2.10 25.44 -25.87
C ASN A 7 2.39 24.32 -24.87
N ALA A 8 3.23 24.58 -23.86
CA ALA A 8 3.26 23.69 -22.70
C ALA A 8 1.89 23.82 -22.00
N SER A 9 0.96 22.93 -22.35
CA SER A 9 -0.29 22.77 -21.60
C SER A 9 0.08 22.62 -20.13
N CYS A 10 -0.36 23.57 -19.30
CA CYS A 10 -0.25 23.50 -17.85
C CYS A 10 -1.01 22.24 -17.42
N ARG A 11 -0.33 21.11 -17.33
CA ARG A 11 -0.91 19.89 -16.77
C ARG A 11 -0.82 20.04 -15.25
N PRO A 12 -1.93 19.92 -14.52
CA PRO A 12 -1.86 19.90 -13.06
C PRO A 12 -1.13 18.61 -12.65
N GLU A 13 0.13 18.74 -12.22
CA GLU A 13 0.99 17.62 -11.84
C GLU A 13 0.46 16.90 -10.61
N SER A 14 -0.31 17.58 -9.74
CA SER A 14 -0.82 17.06 -8.47
C SER A 14 -2.26 16.53 -8.54
N LEU A 15 -2.74 16.05 -9.68
CA LEU A 15 -4.12 15.54 -9.81
C LEU A 15 -4.40 14.35 -8.90
N GLY A 16 -3.37 13.55 -8.55
CA GLY A 16 -3.44 12.41 -7.65
C GLY A 16 -3.87 12.76 -6.21
N LEU A 17 -3.71 14.02 -5.79
CA LEU A 17 -4.10 14.45 -4.45
C LEU A 17 -5.62 14.38 -4.24
N ILE A 18 -6.43 14.67 -5.26
CA ILE A 18 -7.89 14.66 -5.15
C ILE A 18 -8.42 13.25 -4.85
N PRO A 19 -8.13 12.20 -5.64
CA PRO A 19 -8.56 10.84 -5.31
C PRO A 19 -7.98 10.33 -3.99
N ALA A 20 -6.77 10.75 -3.62
CA ALA A 20 -6.17 10.40 -2.34
C ALA A 20 -6.96 10.98 -1.15
N LEU A 21 -7.37 12.24 -1.22
CA LEU A 21 -8.22 12.87 -0.20
C LEU A 21 -9.60 12.22 -0.11
N VAL A 22 -10.22 11.91 -1.26
CA VAL A 22 -11.51 11.18 -1.29
C VAL A 22 -11.35 9.80 -0.65
N PHE A 23 -10.29 9.07 -0.96
CA PHE A 23 -10.00 7.77 -0.35
C PHE A 23 -9.86 7.89 1.18
N LEU A 24 -9.08 8.84 1.68
CA LEU A 24 -8.92 9.05 3.12
C LEU A 24 -10.26 9.39 3.80
N PHE A 25 -11.05 10.27 3.18
CA PHE A 25 -12.35 10.65 3.71
C PHE A 25 -13.28 9.46 3.83
N VAL A 26 -13.41 8.65 2.77
CA VAL A 26 -14.23 7.44 2.75
C VAL A 26 -13.74 6.44 3.80
N THR A 27 -12.43 6.21 3.88
CA THR A 27 -11.85 5.24 4.81
C THR A 27 -12.05 5.65 6.28
N ILE A 28 -11.91 6.94 6.60
CA ILE A 28 -12.19 7.46 7.95
C ILE A 28 -13.68 7.36 8.27
N HIS A 29 -14.55 7.67 7.31
CA HIS A 29 -15.99 7.54 7.47
C HIS A 29 -16.42 6.09 7.74
N GLU A 30 -15.89 5.14 6.98
CA GLU A 30 -16.11 3.70 7.20
C GLU A 30 -15.63 3.27 8.60
N GLN A 31 -14.48 3.75 9.05
CA GLN A 31 -13.98 3.47 10.39
C GLN A 31 -14.95 3.95 11.50
N LEU A 32 -15.59 5.10 11.30
CA LEU A 32 -16.55 5.62 12.27
C LEU A 32 -17.84 4.79 12.32
N LEU A 33 -18.21 4.16 11.20
CA LEU A 33 -19.41 3.29 11.13
C LEU A 33 -19.12 1.88 11.70
N LEU A 34 -17.91 1.36 11.53
CA LEU A 34 -17.51 0.01 11.93
C LEU A 34 -16.97 0.00 13.37
N THR A 35 -17.77 0.41 14.34
CA THR A 35 -17.36 0.59 15.75
C THR A 35 -17.00 -0.73 16.47
N GLU A 36 -17.27 -1.89 15.87
CA GLU A 36 -17.14 -3.19 16.53
C GLU A 36 -15.71 -3.74 16.63
N ALA A 37 -14.75 -3.22 15.85
CA ALA A 37 -13.40 -3.75 15.78
C ALA A 37 -12.39 -2.95 16.64
N LYS A 38 -12.68 -2.71 17.91
CA LYS A 38 -11.81 -1.92 18.81
C LYS A 38 -10.39 -2.48 18.93
N ASP A 39 -10.24 -3.79 18.87
CA ASP A 39 -8.93 -4.45 19.02
C ASP A 39 -7.97 -4.18 17.85
N LYS A 40 -8.50 -3.88 16.66
CA LYS A 40 -7.72 -3.56 15.46
C LYS A 40 -7.59 -2.06 15.19
N LEU A 41 -8.15 -1.22 16.06
CA LEU A 41 -8.18 0.23 15.85
C LEU A 41 -6.77 0.84 15.77
N VAL A 42 -5.83 0.34 16.56
CA VAL A 42 -4.44 0.82 16.58
C VAL A 42 -3.75 0.50 15.27
N GLU A 43 -3.89 -0.73 14.75
CA GLU A 43 -3.33 -1.15 13.47
C GLU A 43 -3.93 -0.36 12.31
N TYR A 44 -5.25 -0.16 12.34
CA TYR A 44 -5.97 0.60 11.33
C TYR A 44 -5.54 2.07 11.31
N ASN A 45 -5.44 2.73 12.46
CA ASN A 45 -4.97 4.11 12.56
C ASN A 45 -3.50 4.26 12.14
N ALA A 46 -2.66 3.27 12.45
CA ALA A 46 -1.28 3.26 12.01
C ALA A 46 -1.17 3.12 10.48
N ALA A 47 -2.02 2.28 9.88
CA ALA A 47 -2.11 2.16 8.43
C ALA A 47 -2.59 3.47 7.77
N LEU A 48 -3.63 4.11 8.32
CA LEU A 48 -4.11 5.41 7.84
C LEU A 48 -3.02 6.47 7.92
N LEU A 49 -2.30 6.54 9.04
CA LEU A 49 -1.19 7.48 9.20
C LEU A 49 -0.09 7.23 8.18
N ALA A 50 0.29 5.97 7.94
CA ALA A 50 1.27 5.61 6.93
C ALA A 50 0.81 6.02 5.52
N ILE A 51 -0.47 5.85 5.19
CA ILE A 51 -1.06 6.29 3.92
C ILE A 51 -1.02 7.81 3.80
N CYS A 52 -1.42 8.57 4.84
CA CYS A 52 -1.36 10.03 4.86
C CYS A 52 0.07 10.54 4.62
N LEU A 53 1.05 9.95 5.30
CA LEU A 53 2.46 10.31 5.14
C LEU A 53 2.97 9.97 3.73
N SER A 54 2.53 8.86 3.15
CA SER A 54 2.89 8.48 1.78
C SER A 54 2.28 9.41 0.73
N ILE A 55 1.03 9.87 0.92
CA ILE A 55 0.39 10.88 0.07
C ILE A 55 1.15 12.21 0.15
N LEU A 56 1.49 12.63 1.37
CA LEU A 56 2.28 13.85 1.60
C LEU A 56 3.65 13.75 0.92
N LEU A 57 4.32 12.58 1.02
CA LEU A 57 5.59 12.34 0.35
C LEU A 57 5.47 12.46 -1.16
N GLY A 58 4.45 11.84 -1.77
CA GLY A 58 4.19 11.94 -3.21
C GLY A 58 3.98 13.40 -3.64
N PHE A 59 3.20 14.16 -2.88
CA PHE A 59 2.98 15.58 -3.15
C PHE A 59 4.28 16.41 -3.02
N ILE A 60 5.11 16.15 -2.00
CA ILE A 60 6.39 16.82 -1.82
C ILE A 60 7.34 16.50 -2.97
N ASP A 61 7.34 15.25 -3.44
CA ASP A 61 8.16 14.82 -4.57
C ASP A 61 7.79 15.53 -5.88
N ASP A 62 6.50 15.70 -6.13
CA ASP A 62 5.98 16.46 -7.29
C ASP A 62 6.39 17.95 -7.25
N VAL A 63 6.50 18.54 -6.05
CA VAL A 63 6.81 19.96 -5.88
C VAL A 63 8.32 20.23 -5.86
N ILE A 64 9.12 19.36 -5.24
CA ILE A 64 10.55 19.63 -4.92
C ILE A 64 11.52 18.75 -5.73
N GLU A 65 11.04 17.71 -6.41
CA GLU A 65 11.88 16.70 -7.09
C GLU A 65 12.94 16.11 -6.16
N LEU A 66 12.50 15.28 -5.21
CA LEU A 66 13.38 14.68 -4.22
C LEU A 66 14.44 13.77 -4.86
N ARG A 67 15.67 13.79 -4.34
CA ARG A 67 16.72 12.86 -4.74
C ARG A 67 16.32 11.44 -4.39
N TRP A 68 16.70 10.46 -5.20
CA TRP A 68 16.37 9.04 -4.99
C TRP A 68 16.67 8.53 -3.57
N ARG A 69 17.78 8.94 -2.99
CA ARG A 69 18.20 8.56 -1.62
C ARG A 69 17.23 9.11 -0.57
N ASP A 70 16.77 10.34 -0.75
CA ASP A 70 15.87 11.00 0.19
C ASP A 70 14.47 10.37 0.10
N LYS A 71 14.01 9.98 -1.10
CA LYS A 71 12.77 9.22 -1.31
C LYS A 71 12.74 7.93 -0.50
N VAL A 72 13.83 7.14 -0.54
CA VAL A 72 13.94 5.88 0.20
C VAL A 72 13.80 6.10 1.72
N ILE A 73 14.51 7.11 2.26
CA ILE A 73 14.49 7.41 3.70
C ILE A 73 13.09 7.87 4.13
N VAL A 74 12.48 8.79 3.37
CA VAL A 74 11.18 9.34 3.73
C VAL A 74 10.08 8.29 3.56
N THR A 75 10.16 7.39 2.56
CA THR A 75 9.24 6.27 2.42
C THR A 75 9.33 5.32 3.63
N LEU A 76 10.53 5.03 4.12
CA LEU A 76 10.72 4.21 5.32
C LEU A 76 10.11 4.89 6.56
N LEU A 77 10.32 6.20 6.73
CA LEU A 77 9.72 6.97 7.82
C LEU A 77 8.18 6.99 7.72
N ALA A 78 7.63 7.15 6.52
CA ALA A 78 6.19 7.14 6.29
C ALA A 78 5.55 5.79 6.65
N SER A 79 6.26 4.69 6.43
CA SER A 79 5.79 3.34 6.74
C SER A 79 6.03 2.89 8.18
N TYR A 80 6.85 3.62 8.93
CA TYR A 80 7.22 3.27 10.31
C TYR A 80 6.03 3.00 11.24
N PRO A 81 4.94 3.82 11.26
CA PRO A 81 3.77 3.56 12.10
C PRO A 81 3.13 2.21 11.82
N LEU A 82 3.04 1.81 10.54
CA LEU A 82 2.48 0.53 10.12
C LEU A 82 3.35 -0.64 10.60
N LEU A 83 4.67 -0.53 10.46
CA LEU A 83 5.61 -1.57 10.89
C LEU A 83 5.57 -1.80 12.40
N VAL A 84 5.50 -0.73 13.19
CA VAL A 84 5.46 -0.81 14.66
C VAL A 84 4.12 -1.34 15.16
N ALA A 85 3.02 -0.96 14.51
CA ALA A 85 1.68 -1.40 14.91
C ALA A 85 1.35 -2.83 14.45
N TYR A 86 2.16 -3.43 13.58
CA TYR A 86 1.90 -4.76 13.03
C TYR A 86 1.89 -5.83 14.12
N LYS A 87 0.76 -6.53 14.28
CA LYS A 87 0.56 -7.65 15.21
C LYS A 87 0.24 -8.98 14.50
N GLY A 88 0.45 -9.02 13.19
CA GLY A 88 0.22 -10.21 12.40
C GLY A 88 1.27 -11.31 12.63
N LEU A 89 1.09 -12.43 11.92
CA LEU A 89 2.02 -13.54 11.95
C LEU A 89 3.34 -13.16 11.27
N THR A 90 4.46 -13.51 11.91
CA THR A 90 5.82 -13.33 11.36
C THR A 90 6.33 -14.58 10.65
N SER A 91 5.46 -15.60 10.50
CA SER A 91 5.79 -16.86 9.86
C SER A 91 5.34 -16.90 8.41
N ILE A 92 6.18 -17.49 7.58
CA ILE A 92 5.89 -17.75 6.16
C ILE A 92 5.60 -19.23 5.94
N ILE A 93 4.75 -19.51 4.95
CA ILE A 93 4.47 -20.89 4.52
C ILE A 93 5.62 -21.33 3.62
N VAL A 94 6.27 -22.43 3.99
CA VAL A 94 7.33 -23.03 3.20
C VAL A 94 6.70 -23.79 2.02
N PRO A 95 7.12 -23.53 0.77
CA PRO A 95 6.67 -24.30 -0.38
C PRO A 95 6.89 -25.81 -0.17
N SER A 96 5.94 -26.64 -0.61
CA SER A 96 5.96 -28.11 -0.39
C SER A 96 7.26 -28.80 -0.82
N ILE A 97 7.90 -28.27 -1.87
CA ILE A 97 9.19 -28.78 -2.38
C ILE A 97 10.32 -28.60 -1.35
N LEU A 98 10.28 -27.52 -0.55
CA LEU A 98 11.31 -27.16 0.43
C LEU A 98 11.00 -27.68 1.83
N GLN A 99 9.77 -28.14 2.10
CA GLN A 99 9.38 -28.65 3.42
C GLN A 99 10.21 -29.85 3.86
N GLY A 100 10.65 -30.69 2.91
CA GLY A 100 11.54 -31.82 3.18
C GLY A 100 12.93 -31.42 3.69
N TYR A 101 13.40 -30.22 3.36
CA TYR A 101 14.70 -29.69 3.80
C TYR A 101 14.59 -28.88 5.10
N VAL A 102 13.48 -28.15 5.25
CA VAL A 102 13.24 -27.26 6.41
C VAL A 102 12.64 -28.02 7.60
N GLY A 103 12.00 -29.17 7.35
CA GLY A 103 11.39 -30.00 8.37
C GLY A 103 10.09 -29.46 8.97
N SER A 104 9.59 -28.32 8.45
CA SER A 104 8.33 -27.70 8.91
C SER A 104 7.58 -27.03 7.77
N ALA A 105 6.24 -26.96 7.88
CA ALA A 105 5.39 -26.26 6.93
C ALA A 105 5.41 -24.73 7.14
N PHE A 106 5.80 -24.26 8.31
CA PHE A 106 5.87 -22.85 8.69
C PHE A 106 7.28 -22.52 9.18
N LEU A 107 7.82 -21.42 8.69
CA LEU A 107 9.09 -20.86 9.12
C LEU A 107 8.83 -19.50 9.77
N ASP A 108 9.11 -19.37 11.06
CA ASP A 108 9.03 -18.09 11.75
C ASP A 108 10.31 -17.28 11.49
N LEU A 109 10.13 -16.14 10.85
CA LEU A 109 11.21 -15.20 10.50
C LEU A 109 11.45 -14.16 11.60
N SER A 110 10.52 -14.03 12.58
CA SER A 110 10.64 -13.08 13.68
C SER A 110 11.07 -11.68 13.20
N TYR A 111 12.19 -11.16 13.67
CA TYR A 111 12.71 -9.81 13.27
C TYR A 111 13.04 -9.71 11.77
N LEU A 112 13.42 -10.79 11.12
CA LEU A 112 13.72 -10.79 9.69
C LEU A 112 12.47 -10.50 8.85
N TYR A 113 11.28 -10.88 9.36
CA TYR A 113 10.00 -10.56 8.72
C TYR A 113 9.75 -9.05 8.67
N TYR A 114 10.06 -8.31 9.76
CA TYR A 114 9.94 -6.84 9.76
C TYR A 114 10.92 -6.18 8.80
N ALA A 115 12.16 -6.68 8.71
CA ALA A 115 13.13 -6.20 7.74
C ALA A 115 12.64 -6.44 6.30
N TRP A 116 12.07 -7.62 6.03
CA TRP A 116 11.48 -7.94 4.73
C TRP A 116 10.29 -7.02 4.40
N MET A 117 9.37 -6.79 5.34
CA MET A 117 8.27 -5.85 5.19
C MET A 117 8.76 -4.43 4.89
N ALA A 118 9.78 -3.95 5.61
CA ALA A 118 10.36 -2.62 5.39
C ALA A 118 10.92 -2.48 3.97
N VAL A 119 11.65 -3.49 3.48
CA VAL A 119 12.15 -3.51 2.09
C VAL A 119 10.99 -3.47 1.09
N PHE A 120 9.93 -4.24 1.35
CA PHE A 120 8.77 -4.32 0.45
C PHE A 120 8.02 -2.99 0.37
N VAL A 121 7.81 -2.33 1.52
CA VAL A 121 7.13 -1.03 1.59
C VAL A 121 7.93 0.08 0.90
N ILE A 122 9.26 0.01 0.94
CA ILE A 122 10.10 0.94 0.19
C ILE A 122 10.04 0.63 -1.30
N TRP A 123 10.14 -0.65 -1.66
CA TRP A 123 10.24 -1.06 -3.06
C TRP A 123 8.97 -0.79 -3.86
N CYS A 124 7.79 -1.17 -3.34
CA CYS A 124 6.53 -1.09 -4.10
C CYS A 124 6.21 0.32 -4.61
N PRO A 125 6.13 1.37 -3.78
CA PRO A 125 5.82 2.71 -4.28
C PRO A 125 6.94 3.30 -5.14
N ASN A 126 8.21 3.03 -4.81
CA ASN A 126 9.32 3.53 -5.61
C ASN A 126 9.41 2.84 -6.99
N SER A 127 9.06 1.56 -7.10
CA SER A 127 9.02 0.88 -8.40
C SER A 127 7.95 1.47 -9.32
N ILE A 128 6.76 1.78 -8.81
CA ILE A 128 5.71 2.45 -9.57
C ILE A 128 6.19 3.82 -10.05
N ASN A 129 6.83 4.60 -9.19
CA ASN A 129 7.36 5.92 -9.51
C ASN A 129 8.47 5.86 -10.59
N ILE A 130 9.35 4.84 -10.56
CA ILE A 130 10.39 4.66 -11.59
C ILE A 130 9.77 4.34 -12.96
N TYR A 131 8.69 3.56 -13.00
CA TYR A 131 7.99 3.22 -14.24
C TYR A 131 7.14 4.36 -14.81
N ALA A 132 6.98 5.46 -14.10
CA ALA A 132 6.15 6.62 -14.44
C ALA A 132 6.57 7.40 -15.71
N GLY A 133 7.41 6.83 -16.55
CA GLY A 133 7.90 7.46 -17.80
C GLY A 133 6.85 7.60 -18.93
N ILE A 134 5.70 6.94 -18.83
CA ILE A 134 4.64 6.94 -19.84
C ILE A 134 3.34 7.43 -19.22
N ASN A 135 2.73 8.45 -19.84
CA ASN A 135 1.48 9.02 -19.35
C ASN A 135 0.37 7.96 -19.20
N GLY A 136 -0.19 7.85 -18.01
CA GLY A 136 -1.29 6.95 -17.69
C GLY A 136 -0.88 5.54 -17.24
N LEU A 137 0.40 5.20 -17.24
CA LEU A 137 0.88 3.89 -16.80
C LEU A 137 0.60 3.66 -15.31
N GLU A 138 0.89 4.65 -14.47
CA GLU A 138 0.67 4.63 -13.01
C GLU A 138 -0.82 4.41 -12.68
N VAL A 139 -1.67 5.24 -13.30
CA VAL A 139 -3.12 5.14 -13.11
C VAL A 139 -3.64 3.79 -13.59
N GLY A 140 -3.16 3.31 -14.75
CA GLY A 140 -3.52 2.00 -15.29
C GLY A 140 -3.16 0.85 -14.35
N GLN A 141 -1.96 0.87 -13.78
CA GLN A 141 -1.52 -0.13 -12.79
C GLN A 141 -2.40 -0.09 -11.53
N CYS A 142 -2.67 1.09 -10.98
CA CYS A 142 -3.52 1.24 -9.81
C CYS A 142 -4.94 0.73 -10.05
N ILE A 143 -5.53 1.00 -11.23
CA ILE A 143 -6.86 0.51 -11.60
C ILE A 143 -6.87 -1.02 -11.68
N ILE A 144 -5.89 -1.62 -12.34
CA ILE A 144 -5.80 -3.08 -12.48
C ILE A 144 -5.64 -3.74 -11.11
N ILE A 145 -4.71 -3.27 -10.27
CA ILE A 145 -4.49 -3.80 -8.93
C ILE A 145 -5.76 -3.66 -8.09
N GLY A 146 -6.39 -2.48 -8.10
CA GLY A 146 -7.63 -2.22 -7.36
C GLY A 146 -8.79 -3.12 -7.82
N ALA A 147 -8.93 -3.34 -9.13
CA ALA A 147 -9.94 -4.24 -9.69
C ALA A 147 -9.73 -5.70 -9.22
N PHE A 148 -8.49 -6.20 -9.23
CA PHE A 148 -8.19 -7.55 -8.74
C PHE A 148 -8.43 -7.70 -7.23
N ILE A 149 -8.07 -6.70 -6.42
CA ILE A 149 -8.37 -6.69 -4.98
C ILE A 149 -9.89 -6.71 -4.75
N LEU A 150 -10.65 -5.91 -5.50
CA LEU A 150 -12.11 -5.89 -5.40
C LEU A 150 -12.73 -7.25 -5.75
N ILE A 151 -12.33 -7.85 -6.87
CA ILE A 151 -12.79 -9.18 -7.30
C ILE A 151 -12.46 -10.22 -6.22
N HIS A 152 -11.23 -10.23 -5.71
CA HIS A 152 -10.80 -11.13 -4.64
C HIS A 152 -11.69 -10.99 -3.40
N ASN A 153 -11.94 -9.78 -2.94
CA ASN A 153 -12.75 -9.53 -1.75
C ASN A 153 -14.22 -9.97 -1.94
N ILE A 154 -14.79 -9.76 -3.14
CA ILE A 154 -16.15 -10.25 -3.48
C ILE A 154 -16.20 -11.77 -3.42
N ILE A 155 -15.21 -12.47 -4.02
CA ILE A 155 -15.15 -13.94 -4.01
C ILE A 155 -15.02 -14.46 -2.57
N VAL A 156 -14.10 -13.90 -1.79
CA VAL A 156 -13.88 -14.32 -0.39
C VAL A 156 -15.14 -14.08 0.45
N SER A 157 -15.79 -12.94 0.31
CA SER A 157 -17.04 -12.62 1.01
C SER A 157 -18.14 -13.61 0.65
N ALA A 158 -18.33 -13.92 -0.64
CA ALA A 158 -19.32 -14.89 -1.10
C ALA A 158 -19.05 -16.30 -0.58
N VAL A 159 -17.79 -16.74 -0.58
CA VAL A 159 -17.40 -18.05 -0.04
C VAL A 159 -17.63 -18.12 1.47
N THR A 160 -17.27 -17.07 2.21
CA THR A 160 -17.45 -17.01 3.66
C THR A 160 -18.93 -17.03 4.04
N SER A 161 -19.78 -16.29 3.31
CA SER A 161 -21.23 -16.28 3.53
C SER A 161 -21.86 -17.66 3.27
N ASN A 162 -21.43 -18.37 2.21
CA ASN A 162 -21.91 -19.72 1.91
C ASN A 162 -21.46 -20.75 2.97
N LEU A 163 -20.22 -20.64 3.49
CA LEU A 163 -19.75 -21.49 4.57
C LEU A 163 -20.57 -21.30 5.85
N LEU A 164 -20.91 -20.07 6.22
CA LEU A 164 -21.77 -19.79 7.38
C LEU A 164 -23.17 -20.40 7.25
N LEU A 165 -23.75 -20.40 6.03
CA LEU A 165 -25.07 -21.02 5.77
C LEU A 165 -25.05 -22.57 5.85
N VAL A 166 -23.89 -23.19 5.65
CA VAL A 166 -23.74 -24.68 5.74
C VAL A 166 -23.58 -25.14 7.21
N PHE A 167 -23.12 -24.24 8.10
CA PHE A 167 -22.92 -24.56 9.53
C PHE A 167 -24.05 -24.08 10.44
N LEU A 168 -25.13 -23.44 9.90
CA LEU A 168 -26.39 -23.11 10.58
C LEU A 168 -27.46 -24.12 10.23
#